data_9e305b30f043e177804c8c5bae52c7b2
#
_entry.id   9e305b30f043e177804c8c5bae52c7b2
#
_cell.length_a   1.000
_cell.length_b   1.000
_cell.length_c   1.000
_cell.angle_alpha   90.00
_cell.angle_beta   90.00
_cell.angle_gamma   90.00
#
_symmetry.space_group_name_H-M   'P 1'
#
loop_
_entity.id
_entity.type
_entity.pdbx_description
1 polymer ?
#
loop_
_entity_poly.entity_id
_entity_poly.type
_entity_poly.pdbx_seq_one_letter_code
_entity_poly.pdbx_strand_id
1 'polypeptide(L)'
;MKLNGQSEAIENVNTLTFDVFGTVLDLAGSLVPPLEKLLQECNAQESLTGADVWNHWRLRQRLEQYQDNIIMIGHSGYLEVKKRALLYSLRLLKIEFTYEKVDEFMKAYHELIPFQDAVAGLKRLGTKYRLVILSNGEEWYLKKL
;
A
#
# COMPACT_ATOMS: atom_id res chain seq x y z
N MET A 1 39.78 -2.50 -2.90
CA MET A 1 39.71 -1.71 -1.66
C MET A 1 38.62 -2.33 -0.80
N LYS A 2 38.97 -3.12 0.22
CA LYS A 2 37.99 -3.75 1.14
C LYS A 2 37.48 -2.67 2.09
N LEU A 3 36.16 -2.48 2.12
CA LEU A 3 35.48 -1.56 3.04
C LEU A 3 35.40 -2.23 4.43
N ASN A 4 36.51 -2.24 5.17
CA ASN A 4 36.59 -2.86 6.49
C ASN A 4 35.68 -2.22 7.57
N GLY A 5 35.23 -0.97 7.38
CA GLY A 5 34.33 -0.30 8.32
C GLY A 5 32.85 -0.68 8.23
N GLN A 6 32.40 -1.31 7.13
CA GLN A 6 31.01 -1.76 7.01
C GLN A 6 30.73 -3.09 7.70
N SER A 7 31.75 -3.93 7.90
CA SER A 7 31.60 -5.24 8.54
C SER A 7 31.28 -5.10 10.04
N GLU A 8 32.00 -4.24 10.76
CA GLU A 8 31.81 -4.04 12.21
C GLU A 8 30.46 -3.39 12.56
N ALA A 9 29.96 -2.46 11.69
CA ALA A 9 28.66 -1.81 11.91
C ALA A 9 27.51 -2.82 11.79
N ILE A 10 27.61 -3.83 10.91
CA ILE A 10 26.58 -4.86 10.70
C ILE A 10 26.60 -5.90 11.83
N GLU A 11 27.74 -6.22 12.41
CA GLU A 11 27.87 -7.21 13.48
C GLU A 11 27.13 -6.81 14.76
N ASN A 12 26.94 -5.50 15.00
CA ASN A 12 26.26 -4.96 16.17
C ASN A 12 24.75 -4.69 15.95
N VAL A 13 24.20 -4.98 14.75
CA VAL A 13 22.77 -4.81 14.48
C VAL A 13 21.97 -5.89 15.20
N ASN A 14 21.02 -5.47 16.04
CA ASN A 14 20.10 -6.35 16.73
C ASN A 14 18.62 -6.10 16.36
N THR A 15 18.36 -5.04 15.63
CA THR A 15 17.01 -4.62 15.24
C THR A 15 16.97 -4.28 13.75
N LEU A 16 15.93 -4.75 13.05
CA LEU A 16 15.65 -4.44 11.67
C LEU A 16 14.29 -3.75 11.57
N THR A 17 14.22 -2.68 10.79
CA THR A 17 12.97 -1.98 10.50
C THR A 17 12.51 -2.30 9.10
N PHE A 18 11.20 -2.48 8.93
CA PHE A 18 10.58 -2.82 7.66
C PHE A 18 9.45 -1.85 7.33
N ASP A 19 9.41 -1.35 6.10
CA ASP A 19 8.17 -0.87 5.51
C ASP A 19 7.21 -2.05 5.29
N VAL A 20 5.92 -1.78 5.26
CA VAL A 20 4.88 -2.82 5.17
C VAL A 20 4.22 -2.82 3.79
N PHE A 21 3.71 -1.65 3.37
CA PHE A 21 2.85 -1.55 2.19
C PHE A 21 3.62 -1.52 0.87
N GLY A 22 3.66 -2.63 0.17
CA GLY A 22 4.44 -2.83 -1.06
C GLY A 22 5.84 -3.36 -0.81
N THR A 23 6.17 -3.71 0.44
CA THR A 23 7.43 -4.33 0.86
C THR A 23 7.20 -5.71 1.48
N VAL A 24 6.33 -5.81 2.47
CA VAL A 24 5.89 -7.08 3.07
C VAL A 24 4.58 -7.54 2.45
N LEU A 25 3.63 -6.60 2.28
CA LEU A 25 2.32 -6.86 1.69
C LEU A 25 2.31 -6.50 0.21
N ASP A 26 1.87 -7.43 -0.63
CA ASP A 26 1.72 -7.23 -2.07
C ASP A 26 0.45 -6.42 -2.36
N LEU A 27 0.61 -5.10 -2.49
CA LEU A 27 -0.50 -4.22 -2.78
C LEU A 27 -1.10 -4.45 -4.16
N ALA A 28 -0.27 -4.69 -5.19
CA ALA A 28 -0.77 -4.89 -6.54
C ALA A 28 -1.50 -6.24 -6.65
N GLY A 29 -0.89 -7.32 -6.16
CA GLY A 29 -1.52 -8.63 -6.15
C GLY A 29 -2.81 -8.68 -5.34
N SER A 30 -2.89 -7.90 -4.25
CA SER A 30 -4.08 -7.84 -3.39
C SER A 30 -5.20 -6.98 -3.95
N LEU A 31 -4.88 -5.86 -4.64
CA LEU A 31 -5.86 -4.82 -4.97
C LEU A 31 -6.25 -4.77 -6.45
N VAL A 32 -5.43 -5.28 -7.38
CA VAL A 32 -5.79 -5.31 -8.81
C VAL A 32 -6.99 -6.21 -9.07
N PRO A 33 -7.09 -7.44 -8.53
CA PRO A 33 -8.28 -8.27 -8.75
C PRO A 33 -9.59 -7.62 -8.26
N PRO A 34 -9.67 -7.03 -7.03
CA PRO A 34 -10.84 -6.25 -6.63
C PRO A 34 -11.13 -5.03 -7.50
N LEU A 35 -10.09 -4.37 -8.11
CA LEU A 35 -10.31 -3.29 -9.07
C LEU A 35 -10.98 -3.79 -10.35
N GLU A 36 -10.60 -4.96 -10.87
CA GLU A 36 -11.29 -5.56 -12.01
C GLU A 36 -12.78 -5.77 -11.72
N LYS A 37 -13.10 -6.29 -10.52
CA LYS A 37 -14.48 -6.45 -10.08
C LYS A 37 -15.22 -5.11 -10.01
N LEU A 38 -14.59 -4.07 -9.43
CA LEU A 38 -15.15 -2.73 -9.36
C LEU A 38 -15.46 -2.17 -10.76
N LEU A 39 -14.55 -2.36 -11.73
CA LEU A 39 -14.75 -1.93 -13.11
C LEU A 39 -15.97 -2.61 -13.77
N GLN A 40 -16.11 -3.91 -13.57
CA GLN A 40 -17.28 -4.68 -14.06
C GLN A 40 -18.57 -4.16 -13.44
N GLU A 41 -18.61 -3.96 -12.13
CA GLU A 41 -19.77 -3.43 -11.40
C GLU A 41 -20.13 -2.00 -11.82
N CYS A 42 -19.15 -1.23 -12.27
CA CYS A 42 -19.33 0.14 -12.77
C CYS A 42 -19.62 0.19 -14.27
N ASN A 43 -19.73 -0.95 -14.98
CA ASN A 43 -19.89 -1.02 -16.44
C ASN A 43 -18.83 -0.17 -17.18
N ALA A 44 -17.59 -0.20 -16.71
CA ALA A 44 -16.49 0.53 -17.32
C ALA A 44 -16.20 -0.01 -18.74
N GLN A 45 -15.49 0.77 -19.55
CA GLN A 45 -15.12 0.35 -20.90
C GLN A 45 -14.29 -0.94 -20.85
N GLU A 46 -14.61 -1.91 -21.72
CA GLU A 46 -13.93 -3.22 -21.78
C GLU A 46 -12.42 -3.13 -22.03
N SER A 47 -11.95 -2.04 -22.65
CA SER A 47 -10.52 -1.78 -22.89
C SER A 47 -9.75 -1.35 -21.65
N LEU A 48 -10.42 -1.02 -20.55
CA LEU A 48 -9.80 -0.53 -19.33
C LEU A 48 -9.67 -1.67 -18.32
N THR A 49 -8.43 -1.93 -17.89
CA THR A 49 -8.12 -2.99 -16.93
C THR A 49 -7.94 -2.45 -15.50
N GLY A 50 -8.08 -3.33 -14.49
CA GLY A 50 -7.76 -2.98 -13.10
C GLY A 50 -6.30 -2.56 -12.93
N ALA A 51 -5.38 -3.09 -13.74
CA ALA A 51 -3.98 -2.67 -13.76
C ALA A 51 -3.81 -1.23 -14.24
N ASP A 52 -4.60 -0.78 -15.23
CA ASP A 52 -4.57 0.61 -15.70
C ASP A 52 -5.05 1.55 -14.59
N VAL A 53 -6.18 1.22 -13.95
CA VAL A 53 -6.68 2.00 -12.79
C VAL A 53 -5.66 2.00 -11.65
N TRP A 54 -5.06 0.85 -11.36
CA TRP A 54 -4.01 0.72 -10.35
C TRP A 54 -2.85 1.69 -10.60
N ASN A 55 -2.34 1.77 -11.83
CA ASN A 55 -1.23 2.64 -12.19
C ASN A 55 -1.57 4.12 -11.97
N HIS A 56 -2.73 4.58 -12.45
CA HIS A 56 -3.22 5.94 -12.22
C HIS A 56 -3.41 6.23 -10.73
N TRP A 57 -4.02 5.31 -10.01
CA TRP A 57 -4.29 5.42 -8.59
C TRP A 57 -2.99 5.49 -7.76
N ARG A 58 -1.98 4.66 -8.05
CA ARG A 58 -0.68 4.69 -7.36
C ARG A 58 0.05 6.01 -7.52
N LEU A 59 0.02 6.59 -8.69
CA LEU A 59 0.58 7.93 -8.93
C LEU A 59 -0.16 8.99 -8.11
N ARG A 60 -1.49 8.97 -8.14
CA ARG A 60 -2.30 9.93 -7.40
C ARG A 60 -2.15 9.81 -5.89
N GLN A 61 -2.01 8.62 -5.33
CA GLN A 61 -1.78 8.40 -3.90
C GLN A 61 -0.56 9.18 -3.38
N ARG A 62 0.52 9.24 -4.15
CA ARG A 62 1.72 10.02 -3.77
C ARG A 62 1.42 11.52 -3.70
N LEU A 63 0.67 12.03 -4.66
CA LEU A 63 0.28 13.44 -4.67
C LEU A 63 -0.62 13.80 -3.48
N GLU A 64 -1.60 12.96 -3.15
CA GLU A 64 -2.46 13.17 -1.98
C GLU A 64 -1.68 13.18 -0.67
N GLN A 65 -0.70 12.30 -0.50
CA GLN A 65 0.18 12.30 0.67
C GLN A 65 1.01 13.58 0.78
N TYR A 66 1.53 14.09 -0.34
CA TYR A 66 2.25 15.36 -0.35
C TYR A 66 1.35 16.56 -0.06
N GLN A 67 0.13 16.57 -0.57
CA GLN A 67 -0.83 17.64 -0.31
C GLN A 67 -1.13 17.77 1.18
N ASP A 68 -1.38 16.70 1.89
CA ASP A 68 -1.62 16.71 3.33
C ASP A 68 -0.46 17.37 4.10
N ASN A 69 0.77 17.11 3.68
CA ASN A 69 1.96 17.71 4.30
C ASN A 69 2.16 19.19 3.92
N ILE A 70 1.96 19.55 2.64
CA ILE A 70 2.21 20.90 2.13
C ILE A 70 1.23 21.91 2.73
N ILE A 71 -0.04 21.56 2.84
CA ILE A 71 -1.07 22.46 3.38
C ILE A 71 -1.14 22.44 4.92
N MET A 72 -0.23 21.75 5.57
CA MET A 72 -0.02 21.71 7.03
C MET A 72 -1.28 21.36 7.85
N ILE A 73 -2.25 20.68 7.25
CA ILE A 73 -3.44 20.19 7.96
C ILE A 73 -3.21 18.82 8.62
N GLY A 74 -1.99 18.32 8.55
CA GLY A 74 -1.62 17.02 9.09
C GLY A 74 -2.02 15.85 8.20
N HIS A 75 -1.72 14.64 8.68
CA HIS A 75 -2.05 13.41 7.98
C HIS A 75 -3.54 13.07 8.14
N SER A 76 -4.27 12.99 7.04
CA SER A 76 -5.72 12.71 7.05
C SER A 76 -6.06 11.22 7.22
N GLY A 77 -5.07 10.36 7.36
CA GLY A 77 -5.22 8.91 7.49
C GLY A 77 -4.81 8.14 6.24
N TYR A 78 -4.19 6.97 6.44
CA TYR A 78 -3.67 6.16 5.35
C TYR A 78 -4.78 5.76 4.36
N LEU A 79 -5.87 5.19 4.88
CA LEU A 79 -6.98 4.73 4.03
C LEU A 79 -7.74 5.89 3.39
N GLU A 80 -7.88 7.03 4.08
CA GLU A 80 -8.53 8.21 3.52
C GLU A 80 -7.76 8.77 2.31
N VAL A 81 -6.44 8.88 2.41
CA VAL A 81 -5.59 9.27 1.28
C VAL A 81 -5.78 8.33 0.09
N LYS A 82 -5.86 7.00 0.35
CA LYS A 82 -6.09 6.00 -0.71
C LYS A 82 -7.45 6.16 -1.36
N LYS A 83 -8.50 6.36 -0.56
CA LYS A 83 -9.87 6.57 -1.05
C LYS A 83 -9.97 7.84 -1.91
N ARG A 84 -9.45 8.99 -1.45
CA ARG A 84 -9.44 10.24 -2.23
C ARG A 84 -8.73 10.08 -3.57
N ALA A 85 -7.56 9.43 -3.55
CA ALA A 85 -6.81 9.15 -4.75
C ALA A 85 -7.57 8.24 -5.74
N LEU A 86 -8.30 7.24 -5.23
CA LEU A 86 -9.14 6.36 -6.06
C LEU A 86 -10.29 7.14 -6.72
N LEU A 87 -11.03 7.91 -5.92
CA LEU A 87 -12.13 8.75 -6.42
C LEU A 87 -11.65 9.71 -7.52
N TYR A 88 -10.48 10.31 -7.35
CA TYR A 88 -9.87 11.14 -8.40
C TYR A 88 -9.56 10.32 -9.66
N SER A 89 -8.95 9.15 -9.51
CA SER A 89 -8.55 8.31 -10.65
C SER A 89 -9.75 7.79 -11.43
N LEU A 90 -10.83 7.39 -10.76
CA LEU A 90 -12.06 6.96 -11.41
C LEU A 90 -12.69 8.10 -12.23
N ARG A 91 -12.73 9.33 -11.68
CA ARG A 91 -13.22 10.51 -12.42
C ARG A 91 -12.34 10.85 -13.63
N LEU A 92 -10.99 10.81 -13.45
CA LEU A 92 -10.05 11.08 -14.54
C LEU A 92 -10.25 10.10 -15.70
N LEU A 93 -10.50 8.83 -15.39
CA LEU A 93 -10.74 7.76 -16.37
C LEU A 93 -12.19 7.71 -16.86
N LYS A 94 -13.03 8.68 -16.44
CA LYS A 94 -14.45 8.79 -16.81
C LYS A 94 -15.27 7.54 -16.49
N ILE A 95 -14.93 6.86 -15.40
CA ILE A 95 -15.68 5.72 -14.89
C ILE A 95 -16.82 6.24 -14.01
N GLU A 96 -18.05 5.87 -14.33
CA GLU A 96 -19.21 6.15 -13.49
C GLU A 96 -19.21 5.21 -12.28
N PHE A 97 -19.31 5.76 -11.07
CA PHE A 97 -19.27 5.00 -9.83
C PHE A 97 -20.26 5.57 -8.80
N THR A 98 -20.60 4.74 -7.82
CA THR A 98 -21.23 5.22 -6.59
C THR A 98 -20.25 5.15 -5.42
N TYR A 99 -20.47 5.96 -4.39
CA TYR A 99 -19.60 5.96 -3.20
C TYR A 99 -19.67 4.63 -2.46
N GLU A 100 -20.82 3.95 -2.46
CA GLU A 100 -21.01 2.64 -1.85
C GLU A 100 -20.12 1.58 -2.50
N LYS A 101 -20.00 1.56 -3.83
CA LYS A 101 -19.11 0.65 -4.55
C LYS A 101 -17.64 0.91 -4.22
N VAL A 102 -17.26 2.17 -4.11
CA VAL A 102 -15.90 2.56 -3.70
C VAL A 102 -15.64 2.13 -2.25
N ASP A 103 -16.59 2.34 -1.35
CA ASP A 103 -16.44 1.94 0.05
C ASP A 103 -16.37 0.42 0.22
N GLU A 104 -17.12 -0.33 -0.58
CA GLU A 104 -17.01 -1.79 -0.63
C GLU A 104 -15.63 -2.23 -1.12
N PHE A 105 -15.16 -1.65 -2.22
CA PHE A 105 -13.81 -1.92 -2.71
C PHE A 105 -12.72 -1.61 -1.66
N MET A 106 -12.87 -0.51 -0.90
CA MET A 106 -11.87 -0.12 0.11
C MET A 106 -11.72 -1.16 1.23
N LYS A 107 -12.69 -2.05 1.42
CA LYS A 107 -12.58 -3.18 2.38
C LYS A 107 -11.46 -4.15 2.01
N ALA A 108 -11.08 -4.25 0.73
CA ALA A 108 -9.95 -5.08 0.28
C ALA A 108 -8.62 -4.68 0.96
N TYR A 109 -8.50 -3.46 1.49
CA TYR A 109 -7.35 -3.07 2.30
C TYR A 109 -7.23 -3.82 3.64
N HIS A 110 -8.28 -4.49 4.09
CA HIS A 110 -8.23 -5.35 5.27
C HIS A 110 -7.87 -6.80 4.97
N GLU A 111 -7.70 -7.14 3.68
CA GLU A 111 -7.43 -8.49 3.18
C GLU A 111 -6.14 -8.55 2.35
N LEU A 112 -5.19 -7.65 2.65
CA LEU A 112 -3.91 -7.62 1.96
C LEU A 112 -3.11 -8.89 2.21
N ILE A 113 -2.55 -9.47 1.14
CA ILE A 113 -1.72 -10.67 1.19
C ILE A 113 -0.23 -10.31 1.18
N PRO A 114 0.62 -11.02 1.92
CA PRO A 114 2.06 -10.82 1.87
C PRO A 114 2.64 -11.35 0.55
N PHE A 115 3.80 -10.82 0.15
CA PHE A 115 4.61 -11.46 -0.88
C PHE A 115 4.96 -12.89 -0.47
N GLN A 116 5.07 -13.78 -1.46
CA GLN A 116 5.24 -15.22 -1.24
C GLN A 116 6.44 -15.57 -0.34
N ASP A 117 7.52 -14.81 -0.43
CA ASP A 117 8.75 -15.02 0.34
C ASP A 117 8.80 -14.24 1.66
N ALA A 118 7.93 -13.22 1.84
CA ALA A 118 7.99 -12.29 2.97
C ALA A 118 7.84 -12.99 4.32
N VAL A 119 6.83 -13.85 4.47
CA VAL A 119 6.53 -14.52 5.76
C VAL A 119 7.68 -15.44 6.16
N ALA A 120 8.22 -16.23 5.21
CA ALA A 120 9.34 -17.12 5.48
C ALA A 120 10.62 -16.33 5.79
N GLY A 121 10.86 -15.24 5.04
CA GLY A 121 11.97 -14.32 5.28
C GLY A 121 11.93 -13.68 6.66
N LEU A 122 10.79 -13.11 7.06
CA LEU A 122 10.60 -12.49 8.36
C LEU A 122 10.74 -13.50 9.51
N LYS A 123 10.17 -14.70 9.38
CA LYS A 123 10.35 -15.76 10.39
C LYS A 123 11.84 -16.10 10.59
N ARG A 124 12.61 -16.24 9.50
CA ARG A 124 14.04 -16.51 9.56
C ARG A 124 14.82 -15.34 10.18
N LEU A 125 14.51 -14.10 9.82
CA LEU A 125 15.15 -12.92 10.40
C LEU A 125 14.81 -12.75 11.89
N GLY A 126 13.57 -13.05 12.29
CA GLY A 126 13.11 -12.97 13.66
C GLY A 126 13.81 -13.93 14.64
N THR A 127 14.54 -14.95 14.13
CA THR A 127 15.36 -15.82 15.00
C THR A 127 16.64 -15.13 15.49
N LYS A 128 17.07 -14.06 14.81
CA LYS A 128 18.32 -13.35 15.12
C LYS A 128 18.11 -11.89 15.50
N TYR A 129 17.11 -11.24 14.92
CA TYR A 129 16.90 -9.82 15.03
C TYR A 129 15.53 -9.50 15.64
N ARG A 130 15.43 -8.40 16.37
CA ARG A 130 14.16 -7.77 16.68
C ARG A 130 13.61 -7.13 15.40
N LEU A 131 12.38 -7.49 15.00
CA LEU A 131 11.73 -6.91 13.84
C LEU A 131 10.78 -5.80 14.27
N VAL A 132 10.86 -4.65 13.62
CA VAL A 132 10.05 -3.47 13.93
C VAL A 132 9.44 -2.94 12.64
N ILE A 133 8.16 -2.62 12.67
CA ILE A 133 7.47 -1.97 11.56
C ILE A 133 7.81 -0.47 11.57
N LEU A 134 8.20 0.05 10.40
CA LEU A 134 8.31 1.47 10.11
C LEU A 134 7.38 1.78 8.94
N SER A 135 6.22 2.34 9.22
CA SER A 135 5.14 2.51 8.24
C SER A 135 4.41 3.84 8.44
N ASN A 136 3.80 4.34 7.36
CA ASN A 136 2.90 5.49 7.39
C ASN A 136 1.42 5.10 7.63
N GLY A 137 1.14 3.83 7.90
CA GLY A 137 -0.18 3.37 8.35
C GLY A 137 -0.39 3.64 9.83
N GLU A 138 -1.63 3.99 10.20
CA GLU A 138 -1.99 4.19 11.59
C GLU A 138 -1.89 2.89 12.39
N GLU A 139 -1.51 2.98 13.66
CA GLU A 139 -1.32 1.85 14.54
C GLU A 139 -2.56 0.94 14.61
N TRP A 140 -3.76 1.54 14.68
CA TRP A 140 -5.03 0.79 14.74
C TRP A 140 -5.28 -0.03 13.48
N TYR A 141 -4.82 0.47 12.34
CA TYR A 141 -4.94 -0.24 11.06
C TYR A 141 -3.89 -1.35 10.93
N LEU A 142 -2.63 -1.04 11.25
CA LEU A 142 -1.54 -2.03 11.23
C LEU A 142 -1.79 -3.22 12.17
N LYS A 143 -2.49 -3.02 13.29
CA LYS A 143 -2.88 -4.10 14.21
C LYS A 143 -3.98 -5.02 13.67
N LYS A 144 -4.66 -4.64 12.60
CA LYS A 144 -5.72 -5.43 11.97
C LYS A 144 -5.24 -6.26 10.77
N LEU A 145 -4.05 -5.98 10.28
CA LEU A 145 -3.38 -6.70 9.22
C LEU A 145 -2.60 -7.89 9.77
#